data_cf8d0adf351733c6e9bd0ee547ba2b00
#
_entry.id   cf8d0adf351733c6e9bd0ee547ba2b00
#
_cell.length_a   1.000
_cell.length_b   1.000
_cell.length_c   1.000
_cell.angle_alpha   90.00
_cell.angle_beta   90.00
_cell.angle_gamma   90.00
#
_symmetry.space_group_name_H-M   'P 1'
#
loop_
_entity.id
_entity.type
_entity.pdbx_description
1 polymer ?
#
loop_
_entity_poly.entity_id
_entity_poly.type
_entity_poly.pdbx_seq_one_letter_code
_entity_poly.pdbx_strand_id
1 'polypeptide(L)'
;MIDCAMIVVTTEEETPRSVAITSATKLGVEPQIETTEAVKLMIKGVLKAQKPERKTITGHTLTLTDNMTILELIEILQGGTLTKDEDGTITGYTPPVTGSEYKPVKFTLDAYCSQLDEGGNVLQYEKTTYPGCSGQPVALSSEDNVFRVHEYTINSAPSKGEAPYTLSYVEALPTVGTDVGV
;
A
#
# COMPACT_ATOMS: atom_id res chain seq x y z
N MET A 1 20.05 1.30 -3.00
CA MET A 1 18.72 0.68 -3.22
C MET A 1 18.30 0.92 -4.64
N ILE A 2 17.89 -0.11 -5.33
CA ILE A 2 17.43 -0.04 -6.72
C ILE A 2 16.27 -1.02 -6.86
N ASP A 3 15.30 -0.71 -7.72
CA ASP A 3 14.15 -1.51 -8.09
C ASP A 3 13.19 -1.90 -6.94
N CYS A 4 11.91 -1.89 -7.22
CA CYS A 4 10.88 -2.51 -6.42
C CYS A 4 10.85 -4.00 -6.78
N ALA A 5 11.57 -4.84 -6.01
CA ALA A 5 11.74 -6.25 -6.34
C ALA A 5 10.45 -7.05 -6.15
N MET A 6 9.70 -6.74 -5.10
CA MET A 6 8.43 -7.41 -4.79
C MET A 6 7.61 -6.55 -3.83
N ILE A 7 6.30 -6.60 -3.94
CA ILE A 7 5.37 -6.11 -2.94
C ILE A 7 4.50 -7.28 -2.49
N VAL A 8 4.33 -7.44 -1.19
CA VAL A 8 3.46 -8.45 -0.61
C VAL A 8 2.35 -7.75 0.17
N VAL A 9 1.12 -8.08 -0.17
CA VAL A 9 -0.10 -7.63 0.53
C VAL A 9 -0.62 -8.81 1.34
N THR A 10 -0.73 -8.65 2.66
CA THR A 10 -1.26 -9.70 3.55
C THR A 10 -2.48 -9.16 4.28
N THR A 11 -3.64 -9.80 4.08
CA THR A 11 -4.90 -9.37 4.71
C THR A 11 -4.87 -9.60 6.22
N GLU A 12 -5.55 -8.70 6.98
CA GLU A 12 -5.68 -8.79 8.44
C GLU A 12 -7.00 -9.51 8.85
N GLU A 13 -7.39 -10.52 8.08
CA GLU A 13 -8.56 -11.35 8.34
C GLU A 13 -8.20 -12.52 9.29
N GLU A 14 -9.20 -13.23 9.82
CA GLU A 14 -8.99 -14.44 10.64
C GLU A 14 -8.19 -15.51 9.91
N THR A 15 -8.36 -15.60 8.59
CA THR A 15 -7.54 -16.44 7.70
C THR A 15 -6.78 -15.52 6.75
N PRO A 16 -5.54 -15.11 7.09
CA PRO A 16 -4.78 -14.20 6.25
C PRO A 16 -4.52 -14.77 4.86
N ARG A 17 -4.73 -13.94 3.85
CA ARG A 17 -4.36 -14.22 2.46
C ARG A 17 -3.20 -13.32 2.09
N SER A 18 -2.23 -13.85 1.35
CA SER A 18 -1.07 -13.07 0.88
C SER A 18 -1.03 -13.07 -0.63
N VAL A 19 -0.87 -11.89 -1.22
CA VAL A 19 -0.72 -11.67 -2.66
C VAL A 19 0.65 -11.06 -2.91
N ALA A 20 1.47 -11.71 -3.74
CA ALA A 20 2.75 -11.17 -4.17
C ALA A 20 2.58 -10.42 -5.50
N ILE A 21 3.21 -9.27 -5.62
CA ILE A 21 3.21 -8.41 -6.79
C ILE A 21 4.66 -8.22 -7.21
N THR A 22 5.05 -8.84 -8.32
CA THR A 22 6.39 -8.77 -8.89
C THR A 22 6.45 -7.89 -10.15
N SER A 23 5.29 -7.49 -10.67
CA SER A 23 5.12 -6.63 -11.84
C SER A 23 5.06 -5.13 -11.54
N ALA A 24 5.11 -4.77 -10.25
CA ALA A 24 5.10 -3.40 -9.80
C ALA A 24 6.31 -2.61 -10.32
N THR A 25 6.03 -1.46 -10.94
CA THR A 25 7.07 -0.59 -11.50
C THR A 25 7.43 0.58 -10.59
N LYS A 26 6.52 0.95 -9.68
CA LYS A 26 6.72 2.06 -8.77
C LYS A 26 5.87 1.93 -7.51
N LEU A 27 6.45 2.24 -6.38
CA LEU A 27 5.72 2.52 -5.14
C LEU A 27 6.06 3.95 -4.68
N GLY A 28 5.10 4.86 -4.80
CA GLY A 28 5.17 6.21 -4.23
C GLY A 28 4.69 6.18 -2.78
N VAL A 29 5.35 6.92 -1.90
CA VAL A 29 4.99 6.99 -0.47
C VAL A 29 4.96 8.45 -0.05
N GLU A 30 3.82 8.90 0.45
CA GLU A 30 3.63 10.25 0.97
C GLU A 30 3.16 10.21 2.43
N PRO A 31 3.88 10.84 3.37
CA PRO A 31 3.46 10.88 4.76
C PRO A 31 2.23 11.78 4.93
N GLN A 32 1.25 11.32 5.69
CA GLN A 32 0.11 12.12 6.13
C GLN A 32 0.45 12.79 7.45
N ILE A 33 0.42 14.12 7.47
CA ILE A 33 0.79 14.92 8.62
C ILE A 33 -0.41 15.75 9.08
N GLU A 34 -0.81 15.55 10.33
CA GLU A 34 -1.76 16.42 11.01
C GLU A 34 -0.99 17.53 11.74
N THR A 35 -1.39 18.77 11.49
CA THR A 35 -0.79 19.94 12.13
C THR A 35 -1.81 20.58 13.08
N THR A 36 -1.46 20.67 14.36
CA THR A 36 -2.20 21.47 15.34
C THR A 36 -1.58 22.87 15.39
N GLU A 37 -2.35 23.88 15.07
CA GLU A 37 -1.86 25.25 15.03
C GLU A 37 -1.40 25.76 16.40
N ALA A 38 -0.44 26.70 16.36
CA ALA A 38 0.02 27.40 17.54
C ALA A 38 -1.05 28.34 18.09
N VAL A 39 -1.33 28.25 19.38
CA VAL A 39 -2.25 29.18 20.07
C VAL A 39 -1.44 30.20 20.87
N LYS A 40 -1.66 31.50 20.62
CA LYS A 40 -0.98 32.60 21.29
C LYS A 40 -1.96 33.40 22.14
N LEU A 41 -1.63 33.62 23.41
CA LEU A 41 -2.34 34.53 24.29
C LEU A 41 -1.65 35.89 24.25
N MET A 42 -2.31 36.86 23.65
CA MET A 42 -1.85 38.26 23.61
C MET A 42 -2.71 39.10 24.56
N ILE A 43 -2.06 39.86 25.44
CA ILE A 43 -2.72 40.81 26.32
C ILE A 43 -2.07 42.19 26.11
N LYS A 44 -2.89 43.16 25.69
CA LYS A 44 -2.45 44.54 25.36
C LYS A 44 -1.21 44.59 24.44
N GLY A 45 -1.21 43.71 23.39
CA GLY A 45 -0.11 43.64 22.44
C GLY A 45 1.12 42.85 22.91
N VAL A 46 1.12 42.33 24.14
CA VAL A 46 2.23 41.56 24.70
C VAL A 46 1.89 40.07 24.71
N LEU A 47 2.79 39.23 24.18
CA LEU A 47 2.66 37.77 24.24
C LEU A 47 2.81 37.29 25.68
N LYS A 48 1.79 36.69 26.26
CA LYS A 48 1.77 36.17 27.63
C LYS A 48 1.96 34.65 27.72
N ALA A 49 1.45 33.93 26.74
CA ALA A 49 1.59 32.47 26.66
C ALA A 49 1.52 32.01 25.20
N GLN A 50 2.17 30.93 24.91
CA GLN A 50 2.10 30.29 23.59
C GLN A 50 2.08 28.78 23.74
N LYS A 51 1.10 28.12 23.09
CA LYS A 51 1.14 26.71 22.82
C LYS A 51 1.80 26.54 21.43
N PRO A 52 2.94 25.87 21.31
CA PRO A 52 3.61 25.70 20.01
C PRO A 52 2.78 24.85 19.04
N GLU A 53 3.03 25.03 17.77
CA GLU A 53 2.57 24.14 16.72
C GLU A 53 3.08 22.71 16.98
N ARG A 54 2.24 21.72 16.69
CA ARG A 54 2.60 20.31 16.74
C ARG A 54 2.29 19.66 15.41
N LYS A 55 3.23 18.87 14.89
CA LYS A 55 3.05 18.03 13.70
C LYS A 55 3.11 16.58 14.13
N THR A 56 2.12 15.80 13.71
CA THR A 56 2.01 14.37 14.02
C THR A 56 1.82 13.61 12.72
N ILE A 57 2.63 12.57 12.51
CA ILE A 57 2.42 11.64 11.38
C ILE A 57 1.26 10.73 11.77
N THR A 58 0.22 10.71 10.94
CA THR A 58 -0.99 9.91 11.17
C THR A 58 -1.04 8.65 10.30
N GLY A 59 -0.24 8.61 9.25
CA GLY A 59 -0.17 7.50 8.32
C GLY A 59 0.58 7.85 7.05
N HIS A 60 0.36 7.06 6.00
CA HIS A 60 0.95 7.26 4.68
C HIS A 60 -0.08 7.02 3.59
N THR A 61 0.02 7.79 2.51
CA THR A 61 -0.62 7.46 1.24
C THR A 61 0.40 6.76 0.36
N LEU A 62 0.06 5.56 -0.09
CA LEU A 62 0.89 4.73 -0.95
C LEU A 62 0.25 4.71 -2.34
N THR A 63 1.05 4.96 -3.37
CA THR A 63 0.63 4.87 -4.77
C THR A 63 1.45 3.78 -5.45
N LEU A 64 0.80 2.67 -5.73
CA LEU A 64 1.38 1.52 -6.41
C LEU A 64 1.05 1.58 -7.90
N THR A 65 2.08 1.57 -8.74
CA THR A 65 1.94 1.51 -10.19
C THR A 65 2.34 0.13 -10.68
N ASP A 66 1.45 -0.52 -11.44
CA ASP A 66 1.64 -1.89 -11.94
C ASP A 66 1.25 -1.98 -13.43
N ASN A 67 1.98 -2.78 -14.17
CA ASN A 67 1.71 -3.06 -15.59
C ASN A 67 0.77 -4.24 -15.79
N MET A 68 0.39 -4.94 -14.73
CA MET A 68 -0.51 -6.10 -14.78
C MET A 68 -1.77 -5.85 -13.95
N THR A 69 -2.88 -6.45 -14.39
CA THR A 69 -4.14 -6.43 -13.64
C THR A 69 -4.17 -7.61 -12.69
N ILE A 70 -4.04 -7.36 -11.38
CA ILE A 70 -4.13 -8.40 -10.36
C ILE A 70 -5.52 -8.37 -9.74
N LEU A 71 -6.40 -9.31 -10.12
CA LEU A 71 -7.80 -9.33 -9.70
C LEU A 71 -7.97 -9.55 -8.20
N GLU A 72 -7.09 -10.34 -7.58
CA GLU A 72 -7.07 -10.54 -6.11
C GLU A 72 -6.73 -9.25 -5.38
N LEU A 73 -5.77 -8.47 -5.88
CA LEU A 73 -5.44 -7.17 -5.31
C LEU A 73 -6.65 -6.22 -5.40
N ILE A 74 -7.33 -6.18 -6.54
CA ILE A 74 -8.52 -5.34 -6.72
C ILE A 74 -9.62 -5.72 -5.74
N GLU A 75 -9.85 -7.02 -5.50
CA GLU A 75 -10.81 -7.49 -4.50
C GLU A 75 -10.44 -7.02 -3.09
N ILE A 76 -9.17 -7.11 -2.69
CA ILE A 76 -8.70 -6.64 -1.38
C ILE A 76 -8.89 -5.12 -1.25
N LEU A 77 -8.56 -4.36 -2.31
CA LEU A 77 -8.61 -2.89 -2.28
C LEU A 77 -10.01 -2.33 -2.25
N GLN A 78 -10.97 -2.91 -2.97
CA GLN A 78 -12.30 -2.33 -3.11
C GLN A 78 -13.46 -3.27 -2.78
N GLY A 79 -13.17 -4.53 -2.39
CA GLY A 79 -14.20 -5.54 -2.17
C GLY A 79 -14.72 -6.12 -3.50
N GLY A 80 -15.83 -6.83 -3.45
CA GLY A 80 -16.44 -7.50 -4.61
C GLY A 80 -16.29 -9.01 -4.55
N THR A 81 -16.35 -9.69 -5.69
CA THR A 81 -16.31 -11.15 -5.77
C THR A 81 -15.44 -11.60 -6.92
N LEU A 82 -14.56 -12.56 -6.65
CA LEU A 82 -13.76 -13.23 -7.68
C LEU A 82 -14.54 -14.41 -8.24
N THR A 83 -14.52 -14.55 -9.57
CA THR A 83 -15.03 -15.74 -10.27
C THR A 83 -13.87 -16.69 -10.49
N LYS A 84 -14.04 -17.95 -10.09
CA LYS A 84 -13.05 -19.02 -10.29
C LYS A 84 -13.64 -20.11 -11.18
N ASP A 85 -12.80 -20.77 -11.96
CA ASP A 85 -13.16 -21.97 -12.72
C ASP A 85 -13.12 -23.23 -11.84
N GLU A 86 -13.35 -24.40 -12.46
CA GLU A 86 -13.36 -25.70 -11.79
C GLU A 86 -11.99 -26.09 -11.20
N ASP A 87 -10.91 -25.54 -11.75
CA ASP A 87 -9.52 -25.74 -11.29
C ASP A 87 -9.10 -24.75 -10.21
N GLY A 88 -9.97 -23.78 -9.86
CA GLY A 88 -9.72 -22.75 -8.86
C GLY A 88 -8.98 -21.52 -9.39
N THR A 89 -8.72 -21.46 -10.71
CA THR A 89 -8.10 -20.31 -11.37
C THR A 89 -9.06 -19.12 -11.42
N ILE A 90 -8.58 -17.93 -11.13
CA ILE A 90 -9.39 -16.71 -11.15
C ILE A 90 -9.61 -16.30 -12.61
N THR A 91 -10.87 -16.31 -13.02
CA THR A 91 -11.31 -15.99 -14.41
C THR A 91 -12.00 -14.64 -14.52
N GLY A 92 -12.39 -14.02 -13.39
CA GLY A 92 -13.09 -12.76 -13.43
C GLY A 92 -13.22 -12.09 -12.06
N TYR A 93 -13.68 -10.85 -12.12
CA TYR A 93 -13.95 -10.03 -10.94
C TYR A 93 -15.23 -9.23 -11.15
N THR A 94 -16.08 -9.19 -10.13
CA THR A 94 -17.31 -8.40 -10.11
C THR A 94 -17.23 -7.42 -8.94
N PRO A 95 -17.27 -6.09 -9.20
CA PRO A 95 -17.24 -5.08 -8.14
C PRO A 95 -18.52 -5.13 -7.28
N PRO A 96 -18.51 -4.47 -6.09
CA PRO A 96 -19.72 -4.30 -5.29
C PRO A 96 -20.82 -3.61 -6.09
N VAL A 97 -22.08 -3.96 -5.80
CA VAL A 97 -23.22 -3.35 -6.50
C VAL A 97 -23.34 -1.85 -6.24
N THR A 98 -23.73 -1.11 -7.26
CA THR A 98 -23.92 0.34 -7.15
C THR A 98 -24.86 0.69 -6.02
N GLY A 99 -24.43 1.62 -5.16
CA GLY A 99 -25.18 2.04 -3.98
C GLY A 99 -24.96 1.21 -2.72
N SER A 100 -24.16 0.13 -2.79
CA SER A 100 -23.74 -0.59 -1.58
C SER A 100 -22.59 0.16 -0.89
N GLU A 101 -22.43 -0.11 0.42
CA GLU A 101 -21.31 0.42 1.18
C GLU A 101 -19.99 -0.17 0.70
N TYR A 102 -19.01 0.70 0.51
CA TYR A 102 -17.64 0.30 0.18
C TYR A 102 -16.94 -0.26 1.43
N LYS A 103 -16.47 -1.49 1.37
CA LYS A 103 -15.82 -2.19 2.49
C LYS A 103 -14.50 -2.81 2.05
N PRO A 104 -13.39 -2.04 2.04
CA PRO A 104 -12.08 -2.58 1.76
C PRO A 104 -11.65 -3.52 2.90
N VAL A 105 -10.94 -4.58 2.55
CA VAL A 105 -10.27 -5.44 3.54
C VAL A 105 -9.05 -4.70 4.07
N LYS A 106 -8.81 -4.78 5.38
CA LYS A 106 -7.56 -4.28 5.96
C LYS A 106 -6.42 -5.25 5.69
N PHE A 107 -5.24 -4.69 5.45
CA PHE A 107 -4.05 -5.47 5.14
C PHE A 107 -2.78 -4.77 5.59
N THR A 108 -1.71 -5.55 5.68
CA THR A 108 -0.34 -5.05 5.82
C THR A 108 0.34 -5.12 4.46
N LEU A 109 1.08 -4.07 4.08
CA LEU A 109 1.86 -4.02 2.85
C LEU A 109 3.34 -4.08 3.18
N ASP A 110 4.03 -5.07 2.63
CA ASP A 110 5.48 -5.24 2.67
C ASP A 110 6.07 -4.91 1.31
N ALA A 111 6.95 -3.92 1.24
CA ALA A 111 7.68 -3.55 0.03
C ALA A 111 9.14 -3.98 0.15
N TYR A 112 9.66 -4.68 -0.86
CA TYR A 112 11.02 -5.18 -0.92
C TYR A 112 11.79 -4.47 -2.04
N CYS A 113 12.90 -3.81 -1.69
CA CYS A 113 13.79 -3.14 -2.62
C CYS A 113 15.17 -3.80 -2.61
N SER A 114 15.74 -4.07 -3.76
CA SER A 114 17.06 -4.71 -3.88
C SER A 114 18.18 -3.77 -3.45
N GLN A 115 19.10 -4.26 -2.66
CA GLN A 115 20.38 -3.61 -2.40
C GLN A 115 21.47 -4.38 -3.15
N LEU A 116 22.19 -3.69 -4.05
CA LEU A 116 23.26 -4.28 -4.84
C LEU A 116 24.62 -3.99 -4.22
N ASP A 117 25.57 -4.89 -4.46
CA ASP A 117 27.00 -4.69 -4.22
C ASP A 117 27.66 -3.87 -5.35
N GLU A 118 28.96 -3.60 -5.25
CA GLU A 118 29.74 -2.88 -6.28
C GLU A 118 29.82 -3.66 -7.61
N GLY A 119 29.60 -4.97 -7.60
CA GLY A 119 29.57 -5.84 -8.76
C GLY A 119 28.20 -5.95 -9.42
N GLY A 120 27.17 -5.32 -8.86
CA GLY A 120 25.80 -5.39 -9.35
C GLY A 120 25.01 -6.64 -8.91
N ASN A 121 25.55 -7.45 -7.99
CA ASN A 121 24.83 -8.61 -7.44
C ASN A 121 23.94 -8.15 -6.28
N VAL A 122 22.80 -8.84 -6.09
CA VAL A 122 21.92 -8.59 -4.96
C VAL A 122 22.60 -9.06 -3.68
N LEU A 123 22.85 -8.13 -2.77
CA LEU A 123 23.43 -8.38 -1.46
C LEU A 123 22.34 -8.77 -0.45
N GLN A 124 21.26 -8.02 -0.41
CA GLN A 124 20.11 -8.22 0.47
C GLN A 124 18.92 -7.37 -0.04
N TYR A 125 17.80 -7.49 0.63
CA TYR A 125 16.61 -6.66 0.34
C TYR A 125 16.27 -5.80 1.55
N GLU A 126 15.96 -4.53 1.29
CA GLU A 126 15.32 -3.67 2.28
C GLU A 126 13.81 -3.94 2.25
N LYS A 127 13.28 -4.34 3.39
CA LYS A 127 11.87 -4.57 3.61
C LYS A 127 11.29 -3.39 4.37
N THR A 128 10.31 -2.72 3.78
CA THR A 128 9.51 -1.69 4.46
C THR A 128 8.09 -2.22 4.64
N THR A 129 7.62 -2.25 5.88
CA THR A 129 6.29 -2.74 6.26
C THR A 129 5.39 -1.58 6.63
N TYR A 130 4.23 -1.46 6.00
CA TYR A 130 3.17 -0.49 6.28
C TYR A 130 1.96 -1.23 6.86
N PRO A 131 1.65 -1.07 8.17
CA PRO A 131 0.49 -1.72 8.81
C PRO A 131 -0.80 -0.93 8.59
N GLY A 132 -1.94 -1.60 8.82
CA GLY A 132 -3.26 -0.97 8.82
C GLY A 132 -3.64 -0.32 7.50
N CYS A 133 -3.23 -0.93 6.39
CA CYS A 133 -3.53 -0.45 5.05
C CYS A 133 -4.99 -0.70 4.68
N SER A 134 -5.55 0.22 3.90
CA SER A 134 -6.85 0.07 3.24
C SER A 134 -6.75 0.65 1.83
N GLY A 135 -7.33 -0.05 0.85
CA GLY A 135 -7.32 0.40 -0.53
C GLY A 135 -8.39 1.43 -0.83
N GLN A 136 -8.33 2.02 -2.01
CA GLN A 136 -9.37 2.86 -2.59
C GLN A 136 -9.94 2.21 -3.86
N PRO A 137 -11.13 2.61 -4.33
CA PRO A 137 -11.69 2.13 -5.57
C PRO A 137 -10.73 2.33 -6.74
N VAL A 138 -10.56 1.28 -7.54
CA VAL A 138 -9.58 1.25 -8.62
C VAL A 138 -10.18 1.85 -9.89
N ALA A 139 -9.47 2.81 -10.50
CA ALA A 139 -9.80 3.36 -11.80
C ALA A 139 -9.18 2.48 -12.90
N LEU A 140 -10.01 1.96 -13.79
CA LEU A 140 -9.58 1.14 -14.93
C LEU A 140 -9.69 1.97 -16.21
N SER A 141 -8.57 2.53 -16.68
CA SER A 141 -8.49 3.26 -17.94
C SER A 141 -7.82 2.42 -19.03
N SER A 142 -8.15 2.69 -20.28
CA SER A 142 -7.46 2.12 -21.45
C SER A 142 -7.34 3.20 -22.51
N GLU A 143 -6.21 3.23 -23.20
CA GLU A 143 -5.92 4.13 -24.31
C GLU A 143 -5.45 3.30 -25.50
N ASP A 144 -5.77 3.73 -26.72
CA ASP A 144 -5.38 3.02 -27.94
C ASP A 144 -3.87 3.13 -28.17
N ASN A 145 -3.23 2.02 -28.56
CA ASN A 145 -1.79 1.88 -28.78
C ASN A 145 -0.88 2.16 -27.56
N VAL A 146 -1.43 2.11 -26.33
CA VAL A 146 -0.69 2.26 -25.08
C VAL A 146 -0.89 1.03 -24.21
N PHE A 147 0.20 0.50 -23.63
CA PHE A 147 0.06 -0.56 -22.62
C PHE A 147 -0.70 -0.02 -21.41
N ARG A 148 -1.65 -0.81 -20.94
CA ARG A 148 -2.44 -0.45 -19.77
C ARG A 148 -1.53 -0.45 -18.54
N VAL A 149 -1.58 0.64 -17.79
CA VAL A 149 -0.90 0.79 -16.50
C VAL A 149 -1.97 1.02 -15.43
N HIS A 150 -1.87 0.31 -14.33
CA HIS A 150 -2.77 0.45 -13.19
C HIS A 150 -2.11 1.27 -12.10
N GLU A 151 -2.86 2.19 -11.52
CA GLU A 151 -2.45 2.94 -10.35
C GLU A 151 -3.42 2.63 -9.20
N TYR A 152 -2.88 2.08 -8.12
CA TYR A 152 -3.62 1.72 -6.94
C TYR A 152 -3.28 2.67 -5.80
N THR A 153 -4.28 3.33 -5.24
CA THR A 153 -4.11 4.21 -4.07
C THR A 153 -4.46 3.44 -2.81
N ILE A 154 -3.54 3.46 -1.86
CA ILE A 154 -3.63 2.75 -0.59
C ILE A 154 -3.35 3.74 0.54
N ASN A 155 -4.16 3.72 1.59
CA ASN A 155 -3.94 4.51 2.80
C ASN A 155 -3.49 3.57 3.92
N SER A 156 -2.32 3.85 4.50
CA SER A 156 -1.85 3.20 5.72
C SER A 156 -2.19 4.09 6.92
N ALA A 157 -3.00 3.57 7.83
CA ALA A 157 -3.43 4.25 9.06
C ALA A 157 -3.23 3.29 10.24
N PRO A 158 -2.01 3.19 10.79
CA PRO A 158 -1.69 2.32 11.91
C PRO A 158 -2.50 2.69 13.15
N SER A 159 -2.70 1.74 14.05
CA SER A 159 -3.38 1.97 15.31
C SER A 159 -2.59 2.91 16.21
N LYS A 160 -3.28 3.60 17.12
CA LYS A 160 -2.62 4.52 18.05
C LYS A 160 -1.56 3.80 18.89
N GLY A 161 -0.33 4.28 18.81
CA GLY A 161 0.83 3.73 19.52
C GLY A 161 1.66 2.75 18.70
N GLU A 162 1.23 2.42 17.49
CA GLU A 162 2.02 1.64 16.53
C GLU A 162 2.92 2.56 15.69
N ALA A 163 4.02 2.01 15.21
CA ALA A 163 4.90 2.72 14.29
C ALA A 163 4.19 2.89 12.92
N PRO A 164 4.31 4.06 12.27
CA PRO A 164 3.67 4.28 10.97
C PRO A 164 4.27 3.41 9.85
N TYR A 165 5.49 2.95 10.01
CA TYR A 165 6.14 1.91 9.20
C TYR A 165 7.31 1.31 9.97
N THR A 166 7.77 0.14 9.54
CA THR A 166 9.03 -0.45 10.00
C THR A 166 9.93 -0.76 8.81
N LEU A 167 11.23 -0.64 9.02
CA LEU A 167 12.25 -0.91 8.01
C LEU A 167 13.21 -1.95 8.54
N SER A 168 13.48 -2.99 7.75
CA SER A 168 14.38 -4.09 8.09
C SER A 168 15.12 -4.58 6.84
N TYR A 169 16.13 -5.42 7.04
CA TYR A 169 16.86 -6.06 5.94
C TYR A 169 16.64 -7.56 6.00
N VAL A 170 16.45 -8.17 4.84
CA VAL A 170 16.27 -9.62 4.68
C VAL A 170 17.18 -10.15 3.58
N GLU A 171 17.69 -11.36 3.75
CA GLU A 171 18.63 -11.97 2.79
C GLU A 171 17.93 -12.50 1.53
N ALA A 172 16.64 -12.87 1.64
CA ALA A 172 15.87 -13.43 0.53
C ALA A 172 14.44 -12.88 0.52
N LEU A 173 13.83 -12.87 -0.66
CA LEU A 173 12.42 -12.58 -0.83
C LEU A 173 11.57 -13.72 -0.26
N PRO A 174 10.40 -13.44 0.33
CA PRO A 174 9.50 -14.46 0.82
C PRO A 174 8.93 -15.28 -0.34
N THR A 175 8.76 -16.58 -0.10
CA THR A 175 7.98 -17.42 -1.01
C THR A 175 6.51 -17.27 -0.66
N VAL A 176 5.78 -16.52 -1.44
CA VAL A 176 4.32 -16.36 -1.31
C VAL A 176 3.66 -17.29 -2.33
N GLY A 177 2.81 -18.20 -1.83
CA GLY A 177 2.03 -19.09 -2.72
C GLY A 177 0.93 -18.30 -3.40
N THR A 178 1.16 -17.91 -4.59
CA THR A 178 0.37 -17.45 -5.73
C THR A 178 1.07 -16.30 -6.41
N ASP A 179 1.91 -16.63 -7.35
CA ASP A 179 2.29 -15.72 -8.40
C ASP A 179 1.12 -15.74 -9.41
N VAL A 180 0.22 -14.78 -9.32
CA VAL A 180 -0.87 -14.62 -10.29
C VAL A 180 -0.43 -13.65 -11.37
N GLY A 181 0.52 -14.09 -12.16
CA GLY A 181 1.03 -13.30 -13.24
C GLY A 181 1.54 -14.17 -14.38
N VAL A 182 0.64 -14.71 -15.19
CA VAL A 182 0.89 -15.05 -16.60
C VAL A 182 -0.34 -14.67 -17.40
#